data_44d4e716442c8d617b682ee4348b130a
#
_entry.id   44d4e716442c8d617b682ee4348b130a
#
_cell.length_a   1.000
_cell.length_b   1.000
_cell.length_c   1.000
_cell.angle_alpha   90.00
_cell.angle_beta   90.00
_cell.angle_gamma   90.00
#
_symmetry.space_group_name_H-M   'P 1'
#
loop_
_entity.id
_entity.type
_entity.pdbx_description
1 polymer ?
#
loop_
_entity_poly.entity_id
_entity_poly.type
_entity_poly.pdbx_seq_one_letter_code
_entity_poly.pdbx_strand_id
1 'polypeptide(L)'
;SAQQHPQSGHVALDSTFFERSNASQYYCQRKGRTVKTVKATTLTDTESLAVLDVHCCIKHEHDTKAGPRVVRRNADDLRAVAADNGFQDWHTEYEIAALDVDYLIQYRGSTPKAAANNALIRAKGYTQRWMSETSYSTVKRTQDSALRSQFWYRQFREIILSFALNNLKKLAKTL
;
A
#
# COMPACT_ATOMS: atom_id res chain seq x y z
N SER A 1 -2.93 2.32 22.33
CA SER A 1 -3.13 1.92 20.93
C SER A 1 -2.76 0.46 20.81
N ALA A 2 -3.74 -0.41 20.52
CA ALA A 2 -3.43 -1.79 20.16
C ALA A 2 -2.69 -1.75 18.83
N GLN A 3 -1.37 -1.95 18.85
CA GLN A 3 -0.59 -2.20 17.66
C GLN A 3 -1.09 -3.52 17.07
N GLN A 4 -1.63 -3.47 15.87
CA GLN A 4 -1.95 -4.68 15.12
C GLN A 4 -0.64 -5.18 14.53
N HIS A 5 -0.14 -6.29 15.07
CA HIS A 5 1.02 -6.99 14.52
C HIS A 5 0.55 -7.91 13.37
N PRO A 6 1.34 -8.11 12.31
CA PRO A 6 1.02 -9.07 11.27
C PRO A 6 1.05 -10.49 11.85
N GLN A 7 0.00 -11.27 11.59
CA GLN A 7 -0.12 -12.63 12.16
C GLN A 7 0.96 -13.58 11.65
N SER A 8 1.30 -13.48 10.35
CA SER A 8 2.32 -14.33 9.71
C SER A 8 3.66 -13.63 9.49
N GLY A 9 3.71 -12.33 9.67
CA GLY A 9 4.82 -11.48 9.25
C GLY A 9 4.90 -11.24 7.73
N HIS A 10 3.93 -11.76 6.96
CA HIS A 10 3.83 -11.54 5.52
C HIS A 10 2.89 -10.38 5.21
N VAL A 11 3.36 -9.40 4.46
CA VAL A 11 2.59 -8.20 4.14
C VAL A 11 2.64 -7.88 2.65
N ALA A 12 1.62 -7.17 2.18
CA ALA A 12 1.57 -6.59 0.86
C ALA A 12 1.79 -5.07 0.95
N LEU A 13 2.72 -4.55 0.14
CA LEU A 13 3.01 -3.13 0.01
C LEU A 13 2.49 -2.64 -1.33
N ASP A 14 1.66 -1.60 -1.32
CA ASP A 14 1.09 -1.02 -2.53
C ASP A 14 0.68 0.43 -2.32
N SER A 15 0.38 1.14 -3.41
CA SER A 15 -0.03 2.55 -3.38
C SER A 15 -1.36 2.75 -4.10
N THR A 16 -2.17 3.64 -3.55
CA THR A 16 -3.43 4.05 -4.17
C THR A 16 -3.60 5.57 -4.10
N PHE A 17 -4.53 6.10 -4.90
CA PHE A 17 -4.81 7.54 -4.95
C PHE A 17 -6.22 7.83 -4.46
N PHE A 18 -6.35 8.87 -3.62
CA PHE A 18 -7.62 9.44 -3.19
C PHE A 18 -7.81 10.81 -3.83
N GLU A 19 -8.98 11.09 -4.37
CA GLU A 19 -9.30 12.38 -4.97
C GLU A 19 -9.46 13.45 -3.88
N ARG A 20 -8.88 14.63 -4.10
CA ARG A 20 -8.89 15.73 -3.12
C ARG A 20 -10.16 16.58 -3.16
N SER A 21 -11.09 16.27 -4.03
CA SER A 21 -12.36 16.98 -4.16
C SER A 21 -13.40 16.09 -4.82
N ASN A 22 -14.67 16.37 -4.54
CA ASN A 22 -15.82 15.71 -5.16
C ASN A 22 -16.11 16.20 -6.60
N ALA A 23 -15.23 17.01 -7.20
CA ALA A 23 -15.41 17.44 -8.57
C ALA A 23 -15.25 16.25 -9.50
N SER A 24 -16.30 15.92 -10.26
CA SER A 24 -16.26 14.78 -11.18
C SER A 24 -15.10 14.91 -12.18
N GLN A 25 -14.50 13.78 -12.55
CA GLN A 25 -13.44 13.74 -13.58
C GLN A 25 -13.88 14.41 -14.88
N TYR A 26 -15.13 14.19 -15.29
CA TYR A 26 -15.74 14.83 -16.46
C TYR A 26 -15.72 16.36 -16.36
N TYR A 27 -16.11 16.93 -15.21
CA TYR A 27 -16.07 18.37 -15.01
C TYR A 27 -14.64 18.93 -15.08
N CYS A 28 -13.69 18.24 -14.45
CA CYS A 28 -12.28 18.63 -14.48
C CYS A 28 -11.72 18.60 -15.91
N GLN A 29 -11.98 17.53 -16.67
CA GLN A 29 -11.56 17.41 -18.06
C GLN A 29 -12.15 18.53 -18.93
N ARG A 30 -13.46 18.81 -18.81
CA ARG A 30 -14.13 19.88 -19.58
C ARG A 30 -13.58 21.27 -19.27
N LYS A 31 -13.07 21.49 -18.05
CA LYS A 31 -12.46 22.75 -17.63
C LYS A 31 -10.94 22.77 -17.78
N GLY A 32 -10.33 21.77 -18.42
CA GLY A 32 -8.89 21.66 -18.57
C GLY A 32 -8.12 21.58 -17.23
N ARG A 33 -8.77 21.09 -16.16
CA ARG A 33 -8.19 20.97 -14.83
C ARG A 33 -7.80 19.52 -14.55
N THR A 34 -6.64 19.32 -13.92
CA THR A 34 -6.21 18.03 -13.44
C THR A 34 -6.87 17.73 -12.08
N VAL A 35 -7.39 16.52 -11.91
CA VAL A 35 -7.89 16.05 -10.61
C VAL A 35 -6.71 15.95 -9.65
N LYS A 36 -6.75 16.72 -8.58
CA LYS A 36 -5.72 16.65 -7.52
C LYS A 36 -5.97 15.42 -6.67
N THR A 37 -4.91 14.67 -6.36
CA THR A 37 -5.00 13.46 -5.54
C THR A 37 -4.02 13.49 -4.37
N VAL A 38 -4.27 12.64 -3.38
CA VAL A 38 -3.34 12.24 -2.33
C VAL A 38 -2.95 10.81 -2.62
N LYS A 39 -1.66 10.52 -2.67
CA LYS A 39 -1.13 9.17 -2.74
C LYS A 39 -1.05 8.59 -1.34
N ALA A 40 -1.58 7.40 -1.15
CA ALA A 40 -1.45 6.61 0.08
C ALA A 40 -0.71 5.31 -0.25
N THR A 41 0.45 5.12 0.36
CA THR A 41 1.21 3.85 0.34
C THR A 41 0.90 3.11 1.61
N THR A 42 0.43 1.88 1.52
CA THR A 42 0.00 1.09 2.68
C THR A 42 0.75 -0.21 2.80
N LEU A 43 0.87 -0.67 4.02
CA LEU A 43 1.33 -1.99 4.40
C LEU A 43 0.12 -2.79 4.89
N THR A 44 -0.22 -3.87 4.20
CA THR A 44 -1.41 -4.68 4.48
C THR A 44 -0.98 -6.09 4.87
N ASP A 45 -1.42 -6.58 6.03
CA ASP A 45 -1.23 -7.97 6.43
C ASP A 45 -1.99 -8.90 5.47
N THR A 46 -1.31 -9.93 4.96
CA THR A 46 -1.87 -10.82 3.93
C THR A 46 -2.86 -11.83 4.47
N GLU A 47 -2.87 -12.08 5.77
CA GLU A 47 -3.76 -13.03 6.41
C GLU A 47 -5.06 -12.37 6.87
N SER A 48 -4.96 -11.33 7.69
CA SER A 48 -6.11 -10.60 8.23
C SER A 48 -6.67 -9.54 7.28
N LEU A 49 -5.92 -9.16 6.23
CA LEU A 49 -6.20 -8.01 5.36
C LEU A 49 -6.23 -6.68 6.11
N ALA A 50 -5.73 -6.63 7.34
CA ALA A 50 -5.63 -5.40 8.10
C ALA A 50 -4.55 -4.49 7.52
N VAL A 51 -4.85 -3.21 7.42
CA VAL A 51 -3.86 -2.21 7.03
C VAL A 51 -3.09 -1.81 8.29
N LEU A 52 -1.79 -2.14 8.31
CA LEU A 52 -0.92 -1.94 9.47
C LEU A 52 -0.35 -0.52 9.50
N ASP A 53 0.01 0.01 8.34
CA ASP A 53 0.59 1.35 8.22
C ASP A 53 0.15 2.04 6.94
N VAL A 54 0.09 3.38 6.98
CA VAL A 54 -0.30 4.25 5.87
C VAL A 54 0.64 5.44 5.79
N HIS A 55 1.30 5.61 4.65
CA HIS A 55 2.08 6.79 4.31
C HIS A 55 1.35 7.64 3.26
N CYS A 56 0.97 8.87 3.62
CA CYS A 56 0.27 9.80 2.74
C CYS A 56 1.21 10.84 2.17
N CYS A 57 1.10 11.14 0.87
CA CYS A 57 1.89 12.16 0.18
C CYS A 57 1.07 12.91 -0.87
N ILE A 58 1.18 14.26 -0.90
CA ILE A 58 0.54 15.10 -1.92
C ILE A 58 1.38 15.18 -3.21
N LYS A 59 2.70 15.14 -3.08
CA LYS A 59 3.64 15.33 -4.20
C LYS A 59 3.81 14.09 -5.07
N HIS A 60 3.01 13.04 -4.86
CA HIS A 60 3.10 11.75 -5.58
C HIS A 60 4.54 11.21 -5.60
N GLU A 61 5.15 11.15 -4.42
CA GLU A 61 6.47 10.56 -4.24
C GLU A 61 6.53 9.18 -4.92
N HIS A 62 7.67 8.86 -5.54
CA HIS A 62 7.85 7.59 -6.21
C HIS A 62 7.77 6.42 -5.21
N ASP A 63 7.24 5.27 -5.66
CA ASP A 63 7.05 4.09 -4.80
C ASP A 63 8.36 3.59 -4.18
N THR A 64 9.47 3.68 -4.92
CA THR A 64 10.81 3.34 -4.45
C THR A 64 11.30 4.19 -3.27
N LYS A 65 10.71 5.36 -3.04
CA LYS A 65 11.03 6.22 -1.88
C LYS A 65 10.06 6.05 -0.73
N ALA A 66 8.77 5.88 -1.05
CA ALA A 66 7.72 5.71 -0.05
C ALA A 66 7.78 4.32 0.60
N GLY A 67 8.01 3.27 -0.20
CA GLY A 67 8.04 1.88 0.25
C GLY A 67 9.02 1.60 1.39
N PRO A 68 10.32 1.90 1.24
CA PRO A 68 11.32 1.64 2.29
C PRO A 68 10.99 2.32 3.62
N ARG A 69 10.38 3.51 3.58
CA ARG A 69 9.97 4.22 4.80
C ARG A 69 8.88 3.48 5.56
N VAL A 70 7.90 2.94 4.83
CA VAL A 70 6.80 2.17 5.43
C VAL A 70 7.33 0.85 5.99
N VAL A 71 8.16 0.13 5.22
CA VAL A 71 8.75 -1.13 5.65
C VAL A 71 9.65 -0.93 6.89
N ARG A 72 10.52 0.07 6.87
CA ARG A 72 11.45 0.35 7.98
C ARG A 72 10.75 0.63 9.31
N ARG A 73 9.61 1.32 9.27
CA ARG A 73 8.83 1.63 10.49
C ARG A 73 8.22 0.40 11.14
N ASN A 74 8.09 -0.70 10.39
CA ASN A 74 7.42 -1.93 10.82
C ASN A 74 8.35 -3.15 10.79
N ALA A 75 9.65 -2.97 10.51
CA ALA A 75 10.58 -4.05 10.17
C ALA A 75 10.65 -5.16 11.23
N ASP A 76 10.58 -4.81 12.51
CA ASP A 76 10.69 -5.75 13.63
C ASP A 76 9.60 -6.85 13.61
N ASP A 77 8.46 -6.57 13.00
CA ASP A 77 7.31 -7.48 12.91
C ASP A 77 7.19 -8.17 11.54
N LEU A 78 8.09 -7.86 10.59
CA LEU A 78 8.00 -8.32 9.21
C LEU A 78 8.96 -9.46 8.92
N ARG A 79 8.49 -10.45 8.16
CA ARG A 79 9.31 -11.52 7.55
C ARG A 79 9.45 -11.33 6.05
N ALA A 80 8.35 -10.99 5.38
CA ALA A 80 8.32 -10.81 3.94
C ALA A 80 7.38 -9.70 3.50
N VAL A 81 7.79 -8.93 2.52
CA VAL A 81 7.02 -7.85 1.90
C VAL A 81 6.85 -8.14 0.42
N ALA A 82 5.62 -8.38 -0.03
CA ALA A 82 5.27 -8.51 -1.44
C ALA A 82 4.88 -7.15 -2.00
N ALA A 83 5.54 -6.71 -3.07
CA ALA A 83 5.28 -5.41 -3.69
C ALA A 83 5.22 -5.49 -5.22
N ASP A 84 4.59 -4.47 -5.85
CA ASP A 84 4.54 -4.37 -7.30
C ASP A 84 5.89 -3.92 -7.90
N ASN A 85 6.06 -4.15 -9.21
CA ASN A 85 7.25 -3.71 -9.94
C ASN A 85 7.52 -2.20 -9.85
N GLY A 86 6.51 -1.38 -9.53
CA GLY A 86 6.67 0.05 -9.26
C GLY A 86 7.62 0.36 -8.11
N PHE A 87 7.80 -0.61 -7.21
CA PHE A 87 8.71 -0.55 -6.07
C PHE A 87 10.11 -1.10 -6.38
N GLN A 88 10.34 -1.63 -7.60
CA GLN A 88 11.61 -2.22 -7.97
C GLN A 88 12.68 -1.15 -8.14
N ASP A 89 13.69 -1.22 -7.29
CA ASP A 89 14.92 -0.44 -7.37
C ASP A 89 16.01 -1.14 -6.56
N TRP A 90 17.22 -1.25 -7.11
CA TRP A 90 18.32 -1.96 -6.47
C TRP A 90 18.68 -1.38 -5.08
N HIS A 91 18.56 -0.08 -4.92
CA HIS A 91 18.82 0.59 -3.64
C HIS A 91 17.76 0.22 -2.60
N THR A 92 16.50 0.22 -3.00
CA THR A 92 15.36 -0.21 -2.18
C THR A 92 15.50 -1.67 -1.75
N GLU A 93 15.86 -2.56 -2.69
CA GLU A 93 16.10 -3.98 -2.40
C GLU A 93 17.22 -4.16 -1.37
N TYR A 94 18.32 -3.43 -1.52
CA TYR A 94 19.44 -3.45 -0.58
C TYR A 94 19.05 -2.90 0.81
N GLU A 95 18.34 -1.78 0.86
CA GLU A 95 17.87 -1.19 2.12
C GLU A 95 16.94 -2.12 2.91
N ILE A 96 16.02 -2.82 2.21
CA ILE A 96 15.07 -3.73 2.86
C ILE A 96 15.77 -5.03 3.27
N ALA A 97 16.66 -5.55 2.44
CA ALA A 97 17.47 -6.74 2.80
C ALA A 97 18.31 -6.51 4.07
N ALA A 98 18.80 -5.29 4.29
CA ALA A 98 19.54 -4.93 5.50
C ALA A 98 18.68 -4.96 6.78
N LEU A 99 17.35 -5.03 6.65
CA LEU A 99 16.39 -5.17 7.77
C LEU A 99 16.01 -6.63 8.07
N ASP A 100 16.66 -7.60 7.42
CA ASP A 100 16.33 -9.03 7.51
C ASP A 100 14.88 -9.37 7.07
N VAL A 101 14.37 -8.60 6.11
CA VAL A 101 13.04 -8.77 5.54
C VAL A 101 13.14 -9.25 4.09
N ASP A 102 12.47 -10.35 3.76
CA ASP A 102 12.36 -10.84 2.38
C ASP A 102 11.56 -9.84 1.53
N TYR A 103 12.21 -9.24 0.52
CA TYR A 103 11.56 -8.30 -0.39
C TYR A 103 11.15 -9.01 -1.68
N LEU A 104 9.85 -9.30 -1.82
CA LEU A 104 9.31 -10.11 -2.90
C LEU A 104 8.76 -9.21 -4.00
N ILE A 105 9.60 -8.94 -5.02
CA ILE A 105 9.21 -8.16 -6.20
C ILE A 105 9.41 -8.98 -7.46
N GLN A 106 8.41 -8.96 -8.33
CA GLN A 106 8.49 -9.60 -9.64
C GLN A 106 9.36 -8.77 -10.58
N TYR A 107 10.42 -9.38 -11.13
CA TYR A 107 11.26 -8.73 -12.13
C TYR A 107 10.57 -8.70 -13.49
N ARG A 108 10.72 -7.59 -14.21
CA ARG A 108 10.22 -7.42 -15.57
C ARG A 108 11.11 -8.14 -16.58
N GLY A 109 10.48 -8.58 -17.68
CA GLY A 109 11.15 -9.21 -18.79
C GLY A 109 11.23 -10.73 -18.73
N SER A 110 11.78 -11.32 -19.77
CA SER A 110 11.88 -12.77 -20.00
C SER A 110 13.31 -13.31 -19.88
N THR A 111 14.20 -12.60 -19.18
CA THR A 111 15.55 -13.07 -18.98
C THR A 111 15.58 -14.29 -18.05
N PRO A 112 16.55 -15.22 -18.20
CA PRO A 112 16.70 -16.36 -17.29
C PRO A 112 16.78 -15.94 -15.82
N LYS A 113 17.43 -14.81 -15.52
CA LYS A 113 17.51 -14.23 -14.18
C LYS A 113 16.13 -13.81 -13.65
N ALA A 114 15.34 -13.14 -14.48
CA ALA A 114 13.97 -12.73 -14.11
C ALA A 114 13.08 -13.95 -13.87
N ALA A 115 13.16 -14.97 -14.74
CA ALA A 115 12.39 -16.21 -14.58
C ALA A 115 12.74 -16.93 -13.28
N ALA A 116 14.03 -17.08 -12.96
CA ALA A 116 14.50 -17.71 -11.72
C ALA A 116 14.03 -16.94 -10.48
N ASN A 117 14.19 -15.61 -10.47
CA ASN A 117 13.70 -14.76 -9.38
C ASN A 117 12.19 -14.91 -9.20
N ASN A 118 11.42 -14.83 -10.30
CA ASN A 118 9.97 -14.89 -10.26
C ASN A 118 9.44 -16.26 -9.79
N ALA A 119 10.15 -17.35 -10.09
CA ALA A 119 9.84 -18.66 -9.54
C ALA A 119 10.09 -18.71 -8.03
N LEU A 120 11.24 -18.20 -7.58
CA LEU A 120 11.61 -18.15 -6.16
C LEU A 120 10.62 -17.35 -5.32
N ILE A 121 10.27 -16.14 -5.74
CA ILE A 121 9.36 -15.28 -4.96
C ILE A 121 7.94 -15.83 -4.91
N ARG A 122 7.49 -16.55 -5.95
CA ARG A 122 6.18 -17.25 -5.92
C ARG A 122 6.16 -18.32 -4.84
N ALA A 123 7.23 -19.08 -4.69
CA ALA A 123 7.36 -20.08 -3.63
C ALA A 123 7.37 -19.45 -2.23
N LYS A 124 7.80 -18.19 -2.11
CA LYS A 124 7.82 -17.42 -0.86
C LYS A 124 6.53 -16.64 -0.56
N GLY A 125 5.47 -16.77 -1.37
CA GLY A 125 4.16 -16.16 -1.11
C GLY A 125 3.89 -14.84 -1.86
N TYR A 126 4.65 -14.49 -2.91
CA TYR A 126 4.40 -13.29 -3.73
C TYR A 126 2.96 -13.18 -4.27
N THR A 127 2.30 -14.31 -4.49
CA THR A 127 0.91 -14.36 -4.97
C THR A 127 -0.08 -13.65 -4.06
N GLN A 128 0.27 -13.34 -2.82
CA GLN A 128 -0.58 -12.63 -1.86
C GLN A 128 -0.59 -11.10 -2.05
N ARG A 129 0.18 -10.55 -2.99
CA ARG A 129 0.23 -9.11 -3.29
C ARG A 129 -1.16 -8.48 -3.54
N TRP A 130 -2.06 -9.20 -4.22
CA TRP A 130 -3.42 -8.72 -4.52
C TRP A 130 -4.28 -8.42 -3.28
N MET A 131 -3.85 -8.84 -2.10
CA MET A 131 -4.55 -8.57 -0.84
C MET A 131 -4.64 -7.08 -0.52
N SER A 132 -3.63 -6.28 -0.91
CA SER A 132 -3.68 -4.82 -0.78
C SER A 132 -4.78 -4.19 -1.63
N GLU A 133 -4.95 -4.66 -2.87
CA GLU A 133 -5.99 -4.19 -3.79
C GLU A 133 -7.39 -4.43 -3.22
N THR A 134 -7.61 -5.57 -2.55
CA THR A 134 -8.85 -5.89 -1.86
C THR A 134 -9.14 -4.91 -0.73
N SER A 135 -8.12 -4.54 0.06
CA SER A 135 -8.27 -3.55 1.13
C SER A 135 -8.63 -2.17 0.59
N TYR A 136 -7.98 -1.72 -0.50
CA TYR A 136 -8.29 -0.44 -1.13
C TYR A 136 -9.70 -0.37 -1.72
N SER A 137 -10.09 -1.40 -2.47
CA SER A 137 -11.41 -1.45 -3.09
C SER A 137 -12.52 -1.42 -2.03
N THR A 138 -12.31 -2.10 -0.92
CA THR A 138 -13.26 -2.09 0.20
C THR A 138 -13.37 -0.71 0.82
N VAL A 139 -12.25 -0.04 1.11
CA VAL A 139 -12.26 1.31 1.70
C VAL A 139 -12.93 2.30 0.75
N LYS A 140 -12.53 2.35 -0.52
CA LYS A 140 -13.09 3.28 -1.52
C LYS A 140 -14.58 3.07 -1.77
N ARG A 141 -15.05 1.82 -1.75
CA ARG A 141 -16.46 1.49 -1.95
C ARG A 141 -17.33 1.85 -0.73
N THR A 142 -16.80 1.72 0.49
CA THR A 142 -17.58 1.92 1.73
C THR A 142 -17.49 3.31 2.30
N GLN A 143 -16.45 4.08 1.96
CA GLN A 143 -16.16 5.37 2.58
C GLN A 143 -15.91 6.49 1.55
N ASP A 144 -16.08 6.18 0.25
CA ASP A 144 -15.81 7.05 -0.89
C ASP A 144 -14.32 7.13 -1.28
N SER A 145 -14.07 7.44 -2.55
CA SER A 145 -12.74 7.69 -3.10
C SER A 145 -12.33 9.16 -3.00
N ALA A 146 -13.31 10.04 -2.79
CA ALA A 146 -13.11 11.48 -2.71
C ALA A 146 -13.06 11.97 -1.26
N LEU A 147 -11.99 12.70 -0.93
CA LEU A 147 -11.79 13.27 0.39
C LEU A 147 -12.66 14.51 0.59
N ARG A 148 -13.30 14.60 1.72
CA ARG A 148 -14.18 15.73 2.09
C ARG A 148 -13.42 16.89 2.68
N SER A 149 -12.29 16.63 3.33
CA SER A 149 -11.45 17.64 3.95
C SER A 149 -10.73 18.49 2.91
N GLN A 150 -10.62 19.80 3.15
CA GLN A 150 -9.96 20.73 2.24
C GLN A 150 -8.44 20.84 2.51
N PHE A 151 -8.03 20.78 3.77
CA PHE A 151 -6.64 20.92 4.17
C PHE A 151 -5.89 19.59 4.10
N TRP A 152 -4.67 19.58 3.56
CA TRP A 152 -3.87 18.38 3.34
C TRP A 152 -3.66 17.52 4.60
N TYR A 153 -3.39 18.12 5.76
CA TYR A 153 -3.20 17.39 7.02
C TYR A 153 -4.49 16.73 7.52
N ARG A 154 -5.66 17.31 7.23
CA ARG A 154 -6.97 16.71 7.52
C ARG A 154 -7.28 15.59 6.54
N GLN A 155 -6.88 15.74 5.26
CA GLN A 155 -7.01 14.69 4.25
C GLN A 155 -6.21 13.45 4.64
N PHE A 156 -4.99 13.62 5.17
CA PHE A 156 -4.20 12.49 5.66
C PHE A 156 -4.89 11.77 6.82
N ARG A 157 -5.43 12.52 7.80
CA ARG A 157 -6.19 11.95 8.91
C ARG A 157 -7.44 11.23 8.43
N GLU A 158 -8.15 11.76 7.46
CA GLU A 158 -9.34 11.15 6.85
C GLU A 158 -9.00 9.81 6.21
N ILE A 159 -7.91 9.72 5.45
CA ILE A 159 -7.43 8.46 4.85
C ILE A 159 -7.07 7.45 5.94
N ILE A 160 -6.30 7.86 6.96
CA ILE A 160 -5.89 6.98 8.06
C ILE A 160 -7.12 6.46 8.82
N LEU A 161 -8.08 7.33 9.13
CA LEU A 161 -9.35 6.94 9.77
C LEU A 161 -10.15 5.96 8.93
N SER A 162 -10.17 6.14 7.60
CA SER A 162 -10.86 5.25 6.68
C SER A 162 -10.30 3.83 6.73
N PHE A 163 -8.99 3.68 6.77
CA PHE A 163 -8.35 2.38 6.93
C PHE A 163 -8.56 1.80 8.33
N ALA A 164 -8.46 2.61 9.38
CA ALA A 164 -8.72 2.18 10.76
C ALA A 164 -10.15 1.67 10.95
N LEU A 165 -11.15 2.38 10.42
CA LEU A 165 -12.55 1.94 10.44
C LEU A 165 -12.76 0.64 9.65
N ASN A 166 -12.07 0.48 8.51
CA ASN A 166 -12.11 -0.78 7.77
C ASN A 166 -11.54 -1.95 8.58
N ASN A 167 -10.42 -1.74 9.29
CA ASN A 167 -9.85 -2.74 10.19
C ASN A 167 -10.81 -3.11 11.31
N LEU A 168 -11.44 -2.12 11.98
CA LEU A 168 -12.44 -2.35 13.02
C LEU A 168 -13.65 -3.14 12.52
N LYS A 169 -14.14 -2.82 11.30
CA LYS A 169 -15.24 -3.57 10.68
C LYS A 169 -14.86 -5.04 10.40
N LYS A 170 -13.61 -5.31 10.03
CA LYS A 170 -13.12 -6.68 9.83
C LYS A 170 -13.07 -7.42 11.17
N LEU A 171 -12.48 -6.79 12.19
CA LEU A 171 -12.41 -7.37 13.53
C LEU A 171 -13.80 -7.72 14.09
N ALA A 172 -14.77 -6.81 13.94
CA ALA A 172 -16.14 -7.03 14.41
C ALA A 172 -16.88 -8.18 13.68
N LYS A 173 -16.39 -8.63 12.53
CA LYS A 173 -16.97 -9.78 11.81
C LYS A 173 -16.34 -11.13 12.21
N THR A 174 -15.21 -11.10 12.90
CA THR A 174 -14.50 -12.29 13.37
C THR A 174 -14.83 -12.63 14.83
N LEU A 175 -15.54 -11.75 15.52
CA LEU A 175 -16.12 -11.95 16.86
C LEU A 175 -17.55 -12.46 16.76
#